data_dc47f8490171ab23ebbd04586b693218
#
_entry.id   dc47f8490171ab23ebbd04586b693218
#
_cell.length_a   1.000
_cell.length_b   1.000
_cell.length_c   1.000
_cell.angle_alpha   90.00
_cell.angle_beta   90.00
_cell.angle_gamma   90.00
#
_symmetry.space_group_name_H-M   'P 1'
#
loop_
_entity.id
_entity.type
_entity.pdbx_description
1 polymer ?
#
loop_
_entity_poly.entity_id
_entity_poly.type
_entity_poly.pdbx_seq_one_letter_code
_entity_poly.pdbx_strand_id
1 'polypeptide(L)'
;MIYLIRHTTPAVARGICYGQTDLDVTGSFQEEAEVIRHHLPADIGPVYSSPLKRCTLLAQQLFPDRPLRLMRELMEIHCGEWEMRAWDELPPEEVNPWMADFVRVRIPGGESYLDLHQRVTRCWEAIRQDQTTGDIAVIAHGGVLRSILSGINDTPLIESFATYPLYYGCVIRLFETEGRWRHEALWNQAPAEKEQHKPKAFYQ
;
A
#
# COMPACT_ATOMS: atom_id res chain seq x y z
N MET A 1 -18.59 1.21 5.63
CA MET A 1 -17.23 0.70 5.99
C MET A 1 -16.22 1.08 4.92
N ILE A 2 -14.89 0.98 5.20
CA ILE A 2 -13.85 1.23 4.18
C ILE A 2 -12.97 -0.02 4.10
N TYR A 3 -12.69 -0.49 2.89
CA TYR A 3 -11.83 -1.64 2.62
C TYR A 3 -10.52 -1.15 2.01
N LEU A 4 -9.42 -1.32 2.74
CA LEU A 4 -8.07 -1.07 2.22
C LEU A 4 -7.55 -2.34 1.58
N ILE A 5 -7.13 -2.25 0.32
CA ILE A 5 -6.70 -3.38 -0.49
C ILE A 5 -5.30 -3.08 -1.02
N ARG A 6 -4.31 -3.90 -0.68
CA ARG A 6 -2.99 -3.82 -1.31
C ARG A 6 -3.06 -4.51 -2.68
N HIS A 7 -2.42 -3.91 -3.70
CA HIS A 7 -2.32 -4.53 -5.03
C HIS A 7 -1.73 -5.94 -4.96
N THR A 8 -1.97 -6.73 -6.01
CA THR A 8 -1.42 -8.09 -6.21
C THR A 8 0.08 -8.06 -6.46
N THR A 9 0.71 -9.21 -6.58
CA THR A 9 2.14 -9.35 -6.83
C THR A 9 2.55 -8.64 -8.13
N PRO A 10 3.48 -7.66 -8.08
CA PRO A 10 3.96 -6.96 -9.27
C PRO A 10 5.01 -7.78 -10.02
N ALA A 11 5.08 -7.58 -11.34
CA ALA A 11 6.07 -8.22 -12.20
C ALA A 11 7.45 -7.53 -12.07
N VAL A 12 8.16 -7.84 -11.00
CA VAL A 12 9.51 -7.32 -10.71
C VAL A 12 10.36 -8.40 -10.06
N ALA A 13 11.66 -8.42 -10.36
CA ALA A 13 12.58 -9.36 -9.75
C ALA A 13 12.73 -9.11 -8.24
N ARG A 14 13.00 -10.18 -7.48
CA ARG A 14 13.28 -10.08 -6.05
C ARG A 14 14.52 -9.22 -5.80
N GLY A 15 14.49 -8.44 -4.72
CA GLY A 15 15.62 -7.60 -4.33
C GLY A 15 15.73 -6.29 -5.10
N ILE A 16 14.79 -5.98 -5.98
CA ILE A 16 14.73 -4.70 -6.68
C ILE A 16 13.95 -3.68 -5.83
N CYS A 17 14.54 -2.49 -5.64
CA CYS A 17 13.87 -1.35 -5.06
C CYS A 17 12.89 -0.75 -6.07
N TYR A 18 11.66 -0.55 -5.68
CA TYR A 18 10.67 0.15 -6.51
C TYR A 18 9.63 0.85 -5.62
N GLY A 19 9.09 1.93 -6.11
CA GLY A 19 8.03 2.67 -5.46
C GLY A 19 7.00 3.12 -6.49
N GLN A 20 7.28 4.18 -7.24
CA GLN A 20 6.37 4.75 -8.22
C GLN A 20 6.61 4.29 -9.66
N THR A 21 7.62 3.48 -9.92
CA THR A 21 7.75 2.81 -11.23
C THR A 21 6.47 2.04 -11.55
N ASP A 22 5.96 2.24 -12.76
CA ASP A 22 4.68 1.67 -13.20
C ASP A 22 4.86 0.23 -13.69
N LEU A 23 4.90 -0.69 -12.74
CA LEU A 23 5.10 -2.12 -12.96
C LEU A 23 3.82 -2.81 -13.39
N ASP A 24 3.98 -3.82 -14.22
CA ASP A 24 2.90 -4.76 -14.58
C ASP A 24 2.58 -5.73 -13.44
N VAL A 25 1.62 -6.60 -13.65
CA VAL A 25 1.24 -7.68 -12.73
C VAL A 25 1.80 -9.01 -13.22
N THR A 26 1.91 -9.99 -12.30
CA THR A 26 2.40 -11.35 -12.64
C THR A 26 1.30 -12.21 -13.29
N GLY A 27 1.68 -13.41 -13.76
CA GLY A 27 0.72 -14.38 -14.30
C GLY A 27 -0.30 -14.91 -13.27
N SER A 28 -0.02 -14.77 -11.97
CA SER A 28 -0.94 -15.14 -10.87
C SER A 28 -2.04 -14.09 -10.60
N PHE A 29 -2.05 -12.97 -11.33
CA PHE A 29 -2.95 -11.84 -11.10
C PHE A 29 -4.43 -12.24 -10.96
N GLN A 30 -4.93 -13.09 -11.86
CA GLN A 30 -6.34 -13.49 -11.86
C GLN A 30 -6.70 -14.31 -10.61
N GLU A 31 -5.83 -15.23 -10.21
CA GLU A 31 -6.01 -16.04 -9.01
C GLU A 31 -5.98 -15.18 -7.74
N GLU A 32 -5.00 -14.28 -7.65
CA GLU A 32 -4.89 -13.34 -6.52
C GLU A 32 -6.11 -12.41 -6.44
N ALA A 33 -6.58 -11.88 -7.57
CA ALA A 33 -7.77 -11.02 -7.62
C ALA A 33 -9.03 -11.77 -7.18
N GLU A 34 -9.18 -13.04 -7.55
CA GLU A 34 -10.32 -13.86 -7.12
C GLU A 34 -10.30 -14.13 -5.61
N VAL A 35 -9.13 -14.41 -5.04
CA VAL A 35 -8.97 -14.52 -3.58
C VAL A 35 -9.41 -13.23 -2.88
N ILE A 36 -8.95 -12.07 -3.37
CA ILE A 36 -9.34 -10.76 -2.81
C ILE A 36 -10.86 -10.58 -2.88
N ARG A 37 -11.47 -10.90 -4.02
CA ARG A 37 -12.93 -10.78 -4.25
C ARG A 37 -13.75 -11.52 -3.19
N HIS A 38 -13.33 -12.73 -2.79
CA HIS A 38 -14.03 -13.53 -1.78
C HIS A 38 -14.05 -12.88 -0.39
N HIS A 39 -13.18 -11.90 -0.13
CA HIS A 39 -13.10 -11.20 1.15
C HIS A 39 -13.74 -9.80 1.12
N LEU A 40 -14.43 -9.46 0.01
CA LEU A 40 -15.09 -8.18 -0.17
C LEU A 40 -16.61 -8.38 -0.17
N PRO A 41 -17.40 -7.40 0.32
CA PRO A 41 -18.85 -7.44 0.17
C PRO A 41 -19.23 -7.27 -1.31
N ALA A 42 -20.41 -7.75 -1.65
CA ALA A 42 -20.94 -7.65 -3.02
C ALA A 42 -21.24 -6.21 -3.44
N ASP A 43 -21.62 -5.35 -2.50
CA ASP A 43 -22.02 -3.97 -2.78
C ASP A 43 -20.96 -2.97 -2.27
N ILE A 44 -19.94 -2.73 -3.11
CA ILE A 44 -18.99 -1.62 -2.93
C ILE A 44 -19.50 -0.43 -3.73
N GLY A 45 -19.54 0.74 -3.09
CA GLY A 45 -19.91 2.00 -3.71
C GLY A 45 -18.70 2.68 -4.39
N PRO A 46 -18.15 3.77 -3.85
CA PRO A 46 -17.00 4.46 -4.44
C PRO A 46 -15.73 3.61 -4.37
N VAL A 47 -14.96 3.65 -5.47
CA VAL A 47 -13.66 2.97 -5.57
C VAL A 47 -12.56 4.01 -5.79
N TYR A 48 -11.66 4.14 -4.82
CA TYR A 48 -10.47 4.97 -4.90
C TYR A 48 -9.26 4.10 -5.22
N SER A 49 -8.38 4.56 -6.10
CA SER A 49 -7.19 3.81 -6.48
C SER A 49 -5.97 4.71 -6.69
N SER A 50 -4.81 4.19 -6.33
CA SER A 50 -3.56 4.67 -6.90
C SER A 50 -3.62 4.60 -8.42
N PRO A 51 -3.09 5.59 -9.17
CA PRO A 51 -3.08 5.54 -10.64
C PRO A 51 -2.08 4.54 -11.22
N LEU A 52 -1.22 3.91 -10.39
CA LEU A 52 -0.25 2.94 -10.86
C LEU A 52 -0.94 1.66 -11.37
N LYS A 53 -0.45 1.14 -12.49
CA LYS A 53 -1.04 0.05 -13.29
C LYS A 53 -1.45 -1.16 -12.43
N ARG A 54 -0.61 -1.60 -11.50
CA ARG A 54 -0.90 -2.73 -10.59
C ARG A 54 -2.11 -2.51 -9.68
N CYS A 55 -2.45 -1.24 -9.38
CA CYS A 55 -3.65 -0.89 -8.63
C CYS A 55 -4.86 -0.71 -9.53
N THR A 56 -4.71 -0.03 -10.67
CA THR A 56 -5.83 0.21 -11.60
C THR A 56 -6.33 -1.07 -12.25
N LEU A 57 -5.44 -1.99 -12.62
CA LEU A 57 -5.83 -3.31 -13.14
C LEU A 57 -6.63 -4.10 -12.10
N LEU A 58 -6.18 -4.10 -10.83
CA LEU A 58 -6.92 -4.77 -9.76
C LEU A 58 -8.27 -4.11 -9.51
N ALA A 59 -8.33 -2.79 -9.49
CA ALA A 59 -9.58 -2.06 -9.31
C ALA A 59 -10.58 -2.37 -10.43
N GLN A 60 -10.15 -2.39 -11.68
CA GLN A 60 -10.98 -2.74 -12.83
C GLN A 60 -11.46 -4.19 -12.78
N GLN A 61 -10.59 -5.11 -12.35
CA GLN A 61 -10.92 -6.52 -12.21
C GLN A 61 -11.95 -6.78 -11.09
N LEU A 62 -11.81 -6.10 -9.96
CA LEU A 62 -12.72 -6.28 -8.82
C LEU A 62 -14.04 -5.53 -9.00
N PHE A 63 -14.03 -4.36 -9.63
CA PHE A 63 -15.16 -3.43 -9.71
C PHE A 63 -15.37 -2.90 -11.14
N PRO A 64 -15.66 -3.78 -12.14
CA PRO A 64 -15.70 -3.38 -13.55
C PRO A 64 -16.78 -2.32 -13.85
N ASP A 65 -17.87 -2.33 -13.09
CA ASP A 65 -19.01 -1.44 -13.29
C ASP A 65 -18.98 -0.17 -12.40
N ARG A 66 -17.88 0.05 -11.69
CA ARG A 66 -17.74 1.21 -10.79
C ARG A 66 -16.75 2.24 -11.36
N PRO A 67 -17.08 3.53 -11.31
CA PRO A 67 -16.14 4.57 -11.70
C PRO A 67 -14.96 4.61 -10.73
N LEU A 68 -13.73 4.58 -11.26
CA LEU A 68 -12.52 4.70 -10.49
C LEU A 68 -12.17 6.16 -10.24
N ARG A 69 -11.95 6.50 -8.98
CA ARG A 69 -11.42 7.80 -8.55
C ARG A 69 -9.92 7.66 -8.32
N LEU A 70 -9.13 8.07 -9.32
CA LEU A 70 -7.68 7.97 -9.28
C LEU A 70 -7.10 9.11 -8.44
N MET A 71 -6.32 8.74 -7.40
CA MET A 71 -5.70 9.68 -6.46
C MET A 71 -4.18 9.51 -6.48
N ARG A 72 -3.45 10.53 -6.93
CA ARG A 72 -1.97 10.50 -6.95
C ARG A 72 -1.37 10.36 -5.55
N GLU A 73 -2.06 10.88 -4.56
CA GLU A 73 -1.71 10.80 -3.14
C GLU A 73 -1.69 9.35 -2.63
N LEU A 74 -2.38 8.41 -3.31
CA LEU A 74 -2.35 6.97 -3.00
C LEU A 74 -1.20 6.22 -3.68
N MET A 75 -0.32 6.88 -4.45
CA MET A 75 0.88 6.24 -5.00
C MET A 75 1.82 5.80 -3.88
N GLU A 76 2.63 4.75 -4.13
CA GLU A 76 3.65 4.29 -3.18
C GLU A 76 4.73 5.37 -2.98
N ILE A 77 5.60 5.17 -1.99
CA ILE A 77 6.74 6.04 -1.75
C ILE A 77 7.55 6.22 -3.05
N HIS A 78 7.94 7.47 -3.33
CA HIS A 78 8.82 7.74 -4.47
C HIS A 78 10.24 7.35 -4.10
N CYS A 79 10.76 6.29 -4.71
CA CYS A 79 12.11 5.79 -4.43
C CYS A 79 13.21 6.54 -5.20
N GLY A 80 12.88 7.62 -5.92
CA GLY A 80 13.85 8.51 -6.55
C GLY A 80 14.91 7.78 -7.36
N GLU A 81 16.18 8.04 -7.05
CA GLU A 81 17.33 7.46 -7.74
C GLU A 81 17.54 5.96 -7.45
N TRP A 82 16.80 5.41 -6.48
CA TRP A 82 16.85 3.98 -6.18
C TRP A 82 15.83 3.14 -6.98
N GLU A 83 14.91 3.79 -7.70
CA GLU A 83 13.92 3.08 -8.53
C GLU A 83 14.60 2.10 -9.49
N MET A 84 14.13 0.85 -9.47
CA MET A 84 14.57 -0.26 -10.32
C MET A 84 16.04 -0.69 -10.13
N ARG A 85 16.70 -0.26 -9.07
CA ARG A 85 18.03 -0.76 -8.69
C ARG A 85 17.92 -1.90 -7.69
N ALA A 86 18.87 -2.82 -7.71
CA ALA A 86 18.96 -3.85 -6.69
C ALA A 86 19.37 -3.24 -5.34
N TRP A 87 18.73 -3.65 -4.26
CA TRP A 87 19.06 -3.16 -2.91
C TRP A 87 20.52 -3.36 -2.53
N ASP A 88 21.11 -4.51 -2.98
CA ASP A 88 22.49 -4.85 -2.71
C ASP A 88 23.50 -4.02 -3.54
N GLU A 89 23.04 -3.26 -4.55
CA GLU A 89 23.82 -2.36 -5.40
C GLU A 89 23.71 -0.89 -5.02
N LEU A 90 22.84 -0.57 -4.05
CA LEU A 90 22.70 0.80 -3.58
C LEU A 90 23.88 1.21 -2.71
N PRO A 91 24.35 2.48 -2.80
CA PRO A 91 25.48 2.96 -2.01
C PRO A 91 25.19 2.85 -0.50
N PRO A 92 26.04 2.18 0.30
CA PRO A 92 25.82 2.08 1.75
C PRO A 92 25.73 3.46 2.45
N GLU A 93 26.43 4.46 1.95
CA GLU A 93 26.41 5.82 2.46
C GLU A 93 25.05 6.52 2.30
N GLU A 94 24.21 6.07 1.37
CA GLU A 94 22.83 6.54 1.18
C GLU A 94 21.84 5.66 1.96
N VAL A 95 22.03 4.35 1.89
CA VAL A 95 21.10 3.36 2.48
C VAL A 95 21.18 3.34 4.00
N ASN A 96 22.39 3.38 4.59
CA ASN A 96 22.54 3.24 6.04
C ASN A 96 21.87 4.37 6.84
N PRO A 97 21.99 5.67 6.47
CA PRO A 97 21.24 6.74 7.14
C PRO A 97 19.72 6.56 7.00
N TRP A 98 19.26 6.14 5.82
CA TRP A 98 17.85 5.88 5.59
C TRP A 98 17.36 4.68 6.43
N MET A 99 18.12 3.61 6.52
CA MET A 99 17.80 2.46 7.37
C MET A 99 17.70 2.83 8.85
N ALA A 100 18.53 3.78 9.31
CA ALA A 100 18.52 4.26 10.69
C ALA A 100 17.27 5.12 11.01
N ASP A 101 16.79 5.92 10.05
CA ASP A 101 15.56 6.72 10.19
C ASP A 101 14.84 6.89 8.84
N PHE A 102 14.23 5.81 8.35
CA PHE A 102 13.46 5.86 7.10
C PHE A 102 12.25 6.81 7.16
N VAL A 103 11.85 7.20 8.36
CA VAL A 103 10.72 8.12 8.54
C VAL A 103 11.09 9.53 8.07
N ARG A 104 12.28 10.02 8.43
CA ARG A 104 12.70 11.40 8.17
C ARG A 104 13.71 11.54 7.05
N VAL A 105 14.58 10.54 6.87
CA VAL A 105 15.60 10.58 5.83
C VAL A 105 14.95 10.37 4.47
N ARG A 106 15.17 11.30 3.55
CA ARG A 106 14.69 11.20 2.17
C ARG A 106 15.56 10.28 1.35
N ILE A 107 14.92 9.50 0.50
CA ILE A 107 15.61 8.81 -0.59
C ILE A 107 16.12 9.86 -1.59
N PRO A 108 17.35 9.75 -2.10
CA PRO A 108 17.88 10.69 -3.10
C PRO A 108 16.92 10.85 -4.28
N GLY A 109 16.53 12.08 -4.60
CA GLY A 109 15.54 12.38 -5.63
C GLY A 109 14.10 11.90 -5.35
N GLY A 110 13.83 11.40 -4.15
CA GLY A 110 12.56 10.79 -3.78
C GLY A 110 11.90 11.38 -2.53
N GLU A 111 11.13 10.56 -1.84
CA GLU A 111 10.39 10.90 -0.61
C GLU A 111 11.04 10.29 0.64
N SER A 112 10.79 10.90 1.79
CA SER A 112 10.83 10.22 3.08
C SER A 112 9.48 9.56 3.36
N TYR A 113 9.42 8.65 4.34
CA TYR A 113 8.13 8.07 4.75
C TYR A 113 7.20 9.12 5.37
N LEU A 114 7.76 10.17 5.97
CA LEU A 114 6.98 11.30 6.49
C LEU A 114 6.30 12.10 5.36
N ASP A 115 6.97 12.29 4.21
CA ASP A 115 6.36 12.96 3.05
C ASP A 115 5.18 12.15 2.50
N LEU A 116 5.37 10.83 2.35
CA LEU A 116 4.29 9.91 2.00
C LEU A 116 3.13 10.03 3.00
N HIS A 117 3.42 9.97 4.30
CA HIS A 117 2.40 10.03 5.34
C HIS A 117 1.59 11.33 5.26
N GLN A 118 2.23 12.47 5.05
CA GLN A 118 1.57 13.76 4.95
C GLN A 118 0.59 13.83 3.75
N ARG A 119 0.98 13.34 2.56
CA ARG A 119 0.09 13.35 1.40
C ARG A 119 -1.06 12.32 1.55
N VAL A 120 -0.75 11.14 2.10
CA VAL A 120 -1.75 10.09 2.35
C VAL A 120 -2.78 10.55 3.39
N THR A 121 -2.36 11.22 4.46
CA THR A 121 -3.28 11.74 5.50
C THR A 121 -4.28 12.73 4.90
N ARG A 122 -3.84 13.68 4.06
CA ARG A 122 -4.77 14.61 3.39
C ARG A 122 -5.76 13.88 2.48
N CYS A 123 -5.30 12.90 1.73
CA CYS A 123 -6.15 12.08 0.88
C CYS A 123 -7.13 11.24 1.69
N TRP A 124 -6.68 10.63 2.77
CA TRP A 124 -7.49 9.83 3.67
C TRP A 124 -8.64 10.64 4.28
N GLU A 125 -8.36 11.88 4.74
CA GLU A 125 -9.38 12.78 5.26
C GLU A 125 -10.49 13.05 4.23
N ALA A 126 -10.14 13.25 2.97
CA ALA A 126 -11.11 13.45 1.90
C ALA A 126 -11.93 12.18 1.61
N ILE A 127 -11.29 11.00 1.61
CA ILE A 127 -11.96 9.72 1.36
C ILE A 127 -12.96 9.39 2.47
N ARG A 128 -12.58 9.53 3.74
CA ARG A 128 -13.46 9.19 4.88
C ARG A 128 -14.64 10.14 5.05
N GLN A 129 -14.57 11.33 4.44
CA GLN A 129 -15.66 12.33 4.44
C GLN A 129 -16.58 12.19 3.21
N ASP A 130 -16.31 11.22 2.32
CA ASP A 130 -17.17 11.02 1.16
C ASP A 130 -18.59 10.63 1.59
N GLN A 131 -19.54 11.46 1.22
CA GLN A 131 -20.97 11.31 1.55
C GLN A 131 -21.71 10.34 0.61
N THR A 132 -21.00 9.70 -0.33
CA THR A 132 -21.62 8.71 -1.22
C THR A 132 -22.09 7.49 -0.42
N THR A 133 -23.23 6.96 -0.80
CA THR A 133 -23.80 5.75 -0.15
C THR A 133 -23.01 4.51 -0.52
N GLY A 134 -22.88 3.60 0.44
CA GLY A 134 -22.21 2.30 0.29
C GLY A 134 -20.85 2.24 0.95
N ASP A 135 -20.29 1.05 0.95
CA ASP A 135 -18.94 0.78 1.44
C ASP A 135 -17.89 1.26 0.44
N ILE A 136 -16.77 1.77 0.91
CA ILE A 136 -15.70 2.35 0.09
C ILE A 136 -14.57 1.33 -0.08
N ALA A 137 -14.05 1.18 -1.30
CA ALA A 137 -12.79 0.47 -1.55
C ALA A 137 -11.65 1.46 -1.84
N VAL A 138 -10.48 1.19 -1.25
CA VAL A 138 -9.24 1.93 -1.50
C VAL A 138 -8.15 0.94 -1.91
N ILE A 139 -7.73 0.98 -3.18
CA ILE A 139 -6.69 0.11 -3.73
C ILE A 139 -5.38 0.88 -3.81
N ALA A 140 -4.38 0.43 -3.04
CA ALA A 140 -3.12 1.14 -2.93
C ALA A 140 -1.94 0.18 -2.64
N HIS A 141 -0.95 0.66 -1.91
CA HIS A 141 0.36 0.04 -1.69
C HIS A 141 0.66 -0.17 -0.21
N GLY A 142 1.66 -0.98 0.08
CA GLY A 142 2.02 -1.32 1.44
C GLY A 142 2.35 -0.11 2.33
N GLY A 143 3.13 0.84 1.83
CA GLY A 143 3.48 2.06 2.56
C GLY A 143 2.26 2.95 2.83
N VAL A 144 1.37 3.08 1.84
CA VAL A 144 0.13 3.85 1.96
C VAL A 144 -0.81 3.25 3.00
N LEU A 145 -1.05 1.95 2.94
CA LEU A 145 -1.94 1.28 3.90
C LEU A 145 -1.39 1.38 5.33
N ARG A 146 -0.06 1.17 5.51
CA ARG A 146 0.58 1.35 6.84
C ARG A 146 0.45 2.78 7.35
N SER A 147 0.59 3.76 6.46
CA SER A 147 0.41 5.17 6.80
C SER A 147 -1.00 5.46 7.33
N ILE A 148 -2.04 4.95 6.66
CA ILE A 148 -3.43 5.08 7.11
C ILE A 148 -3.63 4.38 8.46
N LEU A 149 -3.19 3.14 8.59
CA LEU A 149 -3.33 2.36 9.83
C LEU A 149 -2.60 3.01 11.01
N SER A 150 -1.40 3.58 10.76
CA SER A 150 -0.67 4.32 11.79
C SER A 150 -1.43 5.56 12.25
N GLY A 151 -2.03 6.31 11.33
CA GLY A 151 -2.81 7.49 11.67
C GLY A 151 -4.07 7.19 12.48
N ILE A 152 -4.80 6.12 12.15
CA ILE A 152 -6.05 5.77 12.85
C ILE A 152 -5.82 5.10 14.22
N ASN A 153 -4.65 4.51 14.46
CA ASN A 153 -4.31 3.81 15.69
C ASN A 153 -3.25 4.54 16.55
N ASP A 154 -2.86 5.76 16.18
CA ASP A 154 -1.81 6.54 16.85
C ASP A 154 -0.47 5.77 16.96
N THR A 155 -0.16 4.90 15.99
CA THR A 155 1.07 4.12 15.95
C THR A 155 2.22 4.97 15.42
N PRO A 156 3.37 5.06 16.11
CA PRO A 156 4.54 5.75 15.60
C PRO A 156 4.94 5.23 14.21
N LEU A 157 5.23 6.11 13.26
CA LEU A 157 5.55 5.72 11.88
C LEU A 157 6.75 4.77 11.79
N ILE A 158 7.72 4.92 12.69
CA ILE A 158 8.91 4.05 12.76
C ILE A 158 8.54 2.60 13.09
N GLU A 159 7.45 2.37 13.80
CA GLU A 159 6.95 1.06 14.21
C GLU A 159 5.99 0.44 13.18
N SER A 160 5.55 1.21 12.19
CA SER A 160 4.48 0.81 11.27
C SER A 160 4.76 -0.48 10.50
N PHE A 161 6.02 -0.74 10.13
CA PHE A 161 6.42 -1.95 9.41
C PHE A 161 6.38 -3.21 10.28
N ALA A 162 6.74 -3.09 11.56
CA ALA A 162 6.68 -4.19 12.51
C ALA A 162 5.23 -4.46 12.97
N THR A 163 4.47 -3.37 13.21
CA THR A 163 3.09 -3.46 13.71
C THR A 163 2.12 -3.97 12.63
N TYR A 164 2.31 -3.56 11.38
CA TYR A 164 1.40 -3.90 10.27
C TYR A 164 2.12 -4.69 9.17
N PRO A 165 2.32 -6.01 9.33
CA PRO A 165 2.82 -6.87 8.27
C PRO A 165 1.73 -7.05 7.20
N LEU A 166 1.78 -6.24 6.13
CA LEU A 166 0.81 -6.27 5.04
C LEU A 166 1.43 -6.97 3.82
N TYR A 167 0.83 -8.07 3.38
CA TYR A 167 1.26 -8.85 2.21
C TYR A 167 0.49 -8.44 0.95
N TYR A 168 0.96 -8.83 -0.25
CA TYR A 168 0.24 -8.57 -1.49
C TYR A 168 -1.16 -9.16 -1.45
N GLY A 169 -2.12 -8.44 -2.01
CA GLY A 169 -3.51 -8.86 -2.00
C GLY A 169 -4.22 -8.80 -0.64
N CYS A 170 -3.57 -8.25 0.42
CA CYS A 170 -4.26 -8.15 1.71
C CYS A 170 -5.50 -7.25 1.63
N VAL A 171 -6.52 -7.62 2.41
CA VAL A 171 -7.78 -6.88 2.57
C VAL A 171 -7.97 -6.55 4.03
N ILE A 172 -8.01 -5.27 4.35
CA ILE A 172 -8.21 -4.74 5.69
C ILE A 172 -9.52 -3.97 5.72
N ARG A 173 -10.44 -4.38 6.58
CA ARG A 173 -11.68 -3.67 6.82
C ARG A 173 -11.48 -2.60 7.89
N LEU A 174 -11.92 -1.39 7.61
CA LEU A 174 -12.00 -0.29 8.56
C LEU A 174 -13.48 -0.02 8.90
N PHE A 175 -13.76 0.17 10.17
CA PHE A 175 -15.09 0.48 10.66
C PHE A 175 -14.99 1.38 11.88
N GLU A 176 -16.05 2.13 12.12
CA GLU A 176 -16.13 3.02 13.29
C GLU A 176 -16.98 2.38 14.39
N THR A 177 -16.47 2.40 15.60
CA THR A 177 -17.16 1.95 16.79
C THR A 177 -16.90 2.96 17.92
N GLU A 178 -17.98 3.47 18.53
CA GLU A 178 -17.89 4.44 19.62
C GLU A 178 -17.08 5.71 19.29
N GLY A 179 -17.21 6.19 18.04
CA GLY A 179 -16.48 7.36 17.54
C GLY A 179 -14.99 7.14 17.29
N ARG A 180 -14.54 5.88 17.25
CA ARG A 180 -13.16 5.50 16.96
C ARG A 180 -13.07 4.54 15.80
N TRP A 181 -12.11 4.79 14.95
CA TRP A 181 -11.76 3.85 13.89
C TRP A 181 -11.13 2.57 14.45
N ARG A 182 -11.53 1.44 13.89
CA ARG A 182 -10.99 0.11 14.15
C ARG A 182 -10.63 -0.54 12.83
N HIS A 183 -9.74 -1.51 12.88
CA HIS A 183 -9.37 -2.29 11.70
C HIS A 183 -9.40 -3.80 11.99
N GLU A 184 -9.65 -4.56 10.96
CA GLU A 184 -9.63 -6.02 10.97
C GLU A 184 -9.05 -6.53 9.65
N ALA A 185 -8.10 -7.46 9.73
CA ALA A 185 -7.59 -8.13 8.55
C ALA A 185 -8.57 -9.24 8.13
N LEU A 186 -9.28 -9.03 7.01
CA LEU A 186 -10.14 -10.05 6.44
C LEU A 186 -9.31 -11.09 5.66
N TRP A 187 -8.23 -10.62 5.04
CA TRP A 187 -7.24 -11.46 4.37
C TRP A 187 -5.86 -10.81 4.45
N ASN A 188 -4.89 -11.55 4.91
CA ASN A 188 -3.50 -11.08 4.97
C ASN A 188 -2.54 -12.28 5.13
N GLN A 189 -2.42 -13.09 4.09
CA GLN A 189 -1.63 -14.30 4.14
C GLN A 189 -0.17 -14.03 3.74
N ALA A 190 0.75 -14.43 4.61
CA ALA A 190 2.17 -14.41 4.30
C ALA A 190 2.46 -15.38 3.13
N PRO A 191 3.27 -14.95 2.14
CA PRO A 191 3.70 -15.86 1.07
C PRO A 191 4.54 -17.01 1.65
N ALA A 192 4.52 -18.17 0.96
CA ALA A 192 5.31 -19.33 1.35
C ALA A 192 6.84 -19.01 1.38
N GLU A 193 7.28 -18.13 0.49
CA GLU A 193 8.63 -17.57 0.49
C GLU A 193 8.59 -16.10 0.87
N LYS A 194 9.50 -15.67 1.76
CA LYS A 194 9.59 -14.26 2.20
C LYS A 194 9.72 -13.34 0.99
N GLU A 195 8.86 -12.31 0.92
CA GLU A 195 8.97 -11.24 -0.08
C GLU A 195 10.30 -10.49 0.13
N GLN A 196 11.24 -10.63 -0.80
CA GLN A 196 12.57 -10.00 -0.71
C GLN A 196 12.63 -8.68 -1.50
N HIS A 197 11.65 -7.81 -1.33
CA HIS A 197 11.64 -6.47 -1.94
C HIS A 197 12.15 -5.37 -1.01
N LYS A 198 12.88 -5.76 0.04
CA LYS A 198 13.46 -4.87 1.05
C LYS A 198 14.91 -5.27 1.31
N PRO A 199 15.73 -4.35 1.85
CA PRO A 199 17.05 -4.71 2.34
C PRO A 199 16.99 -5.86 3.35
N LYS A 200 18.00 -6.75 3.35
CA LYS A 200 18.06 -7.90 4.27
C LYS A 200 17.86 -7.52 5.74
N ALA A 201 18.32 -6.34 6.13
CA ALA A 201 18.17 -5.82 7.49
C ALA A 201 16.72 -5.63 7.95
N PHE A 202 15.73 -5.52 7.02
CA PHE A 202 14.32 -5.48 7.37
C PHE A 202 13.69 -6.84 7.70
N TYR A 203 14.44 -7.92 7.54
CA TYR A 203 13.97 -9.29 7.76
C TYR A 203 14.64 -9.98 8.97
N GLN A 204 15.46 -9.22 9.73
CA GLN A 204 16.14 -9.72 10.94
C GLN A 204 15.28 -9.52 12.18
#